data_073f20fee3ce6a4e17e8fec181faa709
#
_entry.id   073f20fee3ce6a4e17e8fec181faa709
#
_cell.length_a   1.000
_cell.length_b   1.000
_cell.length_c   1.000
_cell.angle_alpha   90.00
_cell.angle_beta   90.00
_cell.angle_gamma   90.00
#
_symmetry.space_group_name_H-M   'P 1'
#
loop_
_entity.id
_entity.type
_entity.pdbx_description
1 polymer ?
#
loop_
_entity_poly.entity_id
_entity_poly.type
_entity_poly.pdbx_seq_one_letter_code
_entity_poly.pdbx_strand_id
1 'polypeptide(L)'
;MSKIIGIDLGTTNSCVAVMEGGEAVVIPNSEGARTTPSVVGVSKNGDRLIGQVAKRQAVTNYDNTVISIKRHMGSDYKAHMGGKDYTPQEISAMILQKLKADAEAYLGEKVTEAVITVPAYFTDAQRQATKDAGQIAGLTVKRIINEPTAAALSYGIDKEEDQKVMVYDLGGGTFDVSIIEMGDGVTEVLATAGNNHLGGDDFDQRIIDWMIAEFKKTEGVDLSGDKMAMQRLKEAAEKAKIELSSTASSTISLPFITADATGPKHLEMTLTQAKFNEMTADLVESTMGPVRQALSDSGLSANELQKVLMVGGSSRIPAVQEAVKKFLGKEPFKGINPDECVALGAAYQGGVLAGDVKDGLLLLDVTPLSLGLETMGGICTKIIERNTTIPTKKSQIFSTAADNQSAVDINVLQGEREFAKDNKQLGMFRLDGIAPAPRGVPQIEVTFDIDANGIVHVSAKDLGTGNEQNITITSSTNMSKDDIDKAVKEAEAFAAEDAKKKEDVDARNAADQLCFQAEKSLGEFGDKVDAADKSACQAKIDALKEALKGTDIEAIKAKHKELEETFQGVATKVYQQAAQAHQAAGGAAGFDPNNMGGANGGSNGGASNNGGDDVIDAEFTDAE
;
A
#
# COMPACT_ATOMS: atom_id res chain seq x y z
N MET A 1 -12.59 8.40 20.30
CA MET A 1 -11.23 8.69 19.80
C MET A 1 -11.24 8.37 18.34
N SER A 2 -10.58 9.15 17.47
CA SER A 2 -10.50 8.80 16.05
C SER A 2 -9.75 7.47 15.90
N LYS A 3 -10.21 6.62 14.99
CA LYS A 3 -9.54 5.35 14.67
C LYS A 3 -8.17 5.62 14.05
N ILE A 4 -7.17 4.84 14.46
CA ILE A 4 -5.84 4.82 13.80
C ILE A 4 -5.88 3.70 12.76
N ILE A 5 -5.68 4.04 11.49
CA ILE A 5 -5.63 3.05 10.41
C ILE A 5 -4.21 2.51 10.23
N GLY A 6 -4.10 1.24 9.84
CA GLY A 6 -2.86 0.62 9.41
C GLY A 6 -2.78 0.60 7.90
N ILE A 7 -1.67 1.07 7.34
CA ILE A 7 -1.47 1.14 5.90
C ILE A 7 -0.21 0.39 5.50
N ASP A 8 -0.37 -0.57 4.61
CA ASP A 8 0.71 -1.10 3.79
C ASP A 8 0.82 -0.27 2.50
N LEU A 9 1.85 0.58 2.43
CA LEU A 9 2.14 1.37 1.24
C LEU A 9 3.08 0.58 0.31
N GLY A 10 2.54 -0.40 -0.40
CA GLY A 10 3.31 -1.31 -1.25
C GLY A 10 3.78 -0.70 -2.57
N THR A 11 4.80 -1.30 -3.20
CA THR A 11 5.33 -0.87 -4.52
C THR A 11 4.30 -1.03 -5.63
N THR A 12 3.63 -2.17 -5.68
CA THR A 12 2.66 -2.54 -6.72
C THR A 12 1.23 -2.33 -6.26
N ASN A 13 0.90 -2.79 -5.05
CA ASN A 13 -0.41 -2.67 -4.44
C ASN A 13 -0.26 -2.17 -3.00
N SER A 14 -1.21 -1.37 -2.55
CA SER A 14 -1.32 -0.90 -1.18
C SER A 14 -2.58 -1.47 -0.53
N CYS A 15 -2.56 -1.61 0.79
CA CYS A 15 -3.66 -2.16 1.56
C CYS A 15 -3.90 -1.28 2.80
N VAL A 16 -5.15 -1.15 3.24
CA VAL A 16 -5.52 -0.43 4.45
C VAL A 16 -6.38 -1.31 5.35
N ALA A 17 -6.13 -1.25 6.64
CA ALA A 17 -6.85 -2.02 7.65
C ALA A 17 -7.10 -1.17 8.90
N VAL A 18 -8.02 -1.63 9.75
CA VAL A 18 -8.39 -0.95 11.01
C VAL A 18 -8.73 -1.98 12.08
N MET A 19 -8.62 -1.61 13.35
CA MET A 19 -9.11 -2.41 14.47
C MET A 19 -10.62 -2.24 14.63
N GLU A 20 -11.37 -3.35 14.57
CA GLU A 20 -12.80 -3.41 14.84
C GLU A 20 -13.13 -4.61 15.73
N GLY A 21 -13.86 -4.38 16.82
CA GLY A 21 -14.28 -5.44 17.72
C GLY A 21 -13.14 -6.25 18.37
N GLY A 22 -11.92 -5.72 18.38
CA GLY A 22 -10.72 -6.40 18.90
C GLY A 22 -9.91 -7.15 17.83
N GLU A 23 -10.38 -7.17 16.58
CA GLU A 23 -9.70 -7.81 15.45
C GLU A 23 -9.24 -6.78 14.41
N ALA A 24 -8.15 -7.07 13.71
CA ALA A 24 -7.69 -6.26 12.59
C ALA A 24 -8.44 -6.67 11.32
N VAL A 25 -9.09 -5.71 10.66
CA VAL A 25 -9.93 -5.94 9.48
C VAL A 25 -9.43 -5.12 8.31
N VAL A 26 -9.26 -5.75 7.14
CA VAL A 26 -8.92 -5.05 5.90
C VAL A 26 -10.12 -4.28 5.38
N ILE A 27 -9.93 -3.01 5.11
CA ILE A 27 -10.94 -2.12 4.52
C ILE A 27 -10.95 -2.31 2.99
N PRO A 28 -12.07 -2.71 2.39
CA PRO A 28 -12.19 -2.75 0.94
C PRO A 28 -12.20 -1.34 0.36
N ASN A 29 -11.59 -1.16 -0.81
CA ASN A 29 -11.63 0.11 -1.52
C ASN A 29 -13.02 0.36 -2.16
N SER A 30 -13.22 1.54 -2.74
CA SER A 30 -14.49 1.93 -3.39
C SER A 30 -14.89 1.04 -4.57
N GLU A 31 -13.93 0.28 -5.13
CA GLU A 31 -14.17 -0.70 -6.19
C GLU A 31 -14.46 -2.12 -5.63
N GLY A 32 -14.54 -2.28 -4.31
CA GLY A 32 -14.79 -3.55 -3.61
C GLY A 32 -13.58 -4.48 -3.51
N ALA A 33 -12.38 -4.05 -3.93
CA ALA A 33 -11.16 -4.83 -3.81
C ALA A 33 -10.48 -4.59 -2.44
N ARG A 34 -9.79 -5.61 -1.93
CA ARG A 34 -9.08 -5.55 -0.64
C ARG A 34 -7.70 -4.90 -0.73
N THR A 35 -7.18 -4.73 -1.95
CA THR A 35 -5.95 -4.00 -2.25
C THR A 35 -6.19 -2.95 -3.33
N THR A 36 -5.41 -1.89 -3.30
CA THR A 36 -5.46 -0.79 -4.26
C THR A 36 -4.15 -0.72 -5.02
N PRO A 37 -4.13 -0.78 -6.37
CA PRO A 37 -2.91 -0.59 -7.13
C PRO A 37 -2.21 0.73 -6.78
N SER A 38 -0.91 0.68 -6.52
CA SER A 38 -0.07 1.86 -6.22
C SER A 38 0.26 2.63 -7.51
N VAL A 39 -0.78 3.05 -8.22
CA VAL A 39 -0.72 3.70 -9.53
C VAL A 39 -1.44 5.03 -9.46
N VAL A 40 -0.80 6.08 -9.97
CA VAL A 40 -1.37 7.43 -10.05
C VAL A 40 -1.29 7.91 -11.49
N GLY A 41 -2.33 8.57 -11.97
CA GLY A 41 -2.34 9.11 -13.32
C GLY A 41 -3.15 10.40 -13.41
N VAL A 42 -2.99 11.09 -14.54
CA VAL A 42 -3.84 12.23 -14.94
C VAL A 42 -4.56 11.85 -16.21
N SER A 43 -5.89 11.98 -16.22
CA SER A 43 -6.70 11.71 -17.41
C SER A 43 -6.42 12.74 -18.51
N LYS A 44 -6.90 12.48 -19.73
CA LYS A 44 -6.84 13.45 -20.84
C LYS A 44 -7.59 14.75 -20.52
N ASN A 45 -8.54 14.70 -19.60
CA ASN A 45 -9.33 15.85 -19.16
C ASN A 45 -8.68 16.61 -17.98
N GLY A 46 -7.53 16.15 -17.50
CA GLY A 46 -6.82 16.74 -16.35
C GLY A 46 -7.22 16.16 -14.99
N ASP A 47 -8.11 15.16 -14.94
CA ASP A 47 -8.53 14.53 -13.68
C ASP A 47 -7.45 13.64 -13.11
N ARG A 48 -7.24 13.72 -11.79
CA ARG A 48 -6.35 12.82 -11.06
C ARG A 48 -7.04 11.45 -10.91
N LEU A 49 -6.33 10.40 -11.30
CA LEU A 49 -6.78 9.02 -11.20
C LEU A 49 -5.82 8.25 -10.28
N ILE A 50 -6.36 7.41 -9.39
CA ILE A 50 -5.57 6.63 -8.45
C ILE A 50 -6.12 5.20 -8.40
N GLY A 51 -5.22 4.23 -8.24
CA GLY A 51 -5.59 2.83 -8.11
C GLY A 51 -5.94 2.16 -9.44
N GLN A 52 -6.99 1.37 -9.45
CA GLN A 52 -7.38 0.55 -10.60
C GLN A 52 -7.73 1.39 -11.83
N VAL A 53 -8.33 2.55 -11.63
CA VAL A 53 -8.70 3.47 -12.73
C VAL A 53 -7.44 4.01 -13.42
N ALA A 54 -6.43 4.41 -12.62
CA ALA A 54 -5.12 4.83 -13.14
C ALA A 54 -4.39 3.67 -13.85
N LYS A 55 -4.41 2.46 -13.27
CA LYS A 55 -3.80 1.27 -13.89
C LYS A 55 -4.41 0.96 -15.25
N ARG A 56 -5.75 1.07 -15.41
CA ARG A 56 -6.43 0.81 -16.69
C ARG A 56 -6.04 1.79 -17.80
N GLN A 57 -5.79 3.07 -17.48
CA GLN A 57 -5.38 4.03 -18.51
C GLN A 57 -3.90 3.94 -18.91
N ALA A 58 -3.07 3.24 -18.14
CA ALA A 58 -1.62 3.20 -18.33
C ALA A 58 -1.23 2.80 -19.76
N VAL A 59 -1.96 1.89 -20.40
CA VAL A 59 -1.73 1.46 -21.78
C VAL A 59 -1.90 2.61 -22.79
N THR A 60 -2.92 3.45 -22.59
CA THR A 60 -3.29 4.50 -23.58
C THR A 60 -2.80 5.88 -23.19
N ASN A 61 -2.31 6.05 -21.96
CA ASN A 61 -1.87 7.32 -21.39
C ASN A 61 -0.66 7.12 -20.44
N TYR A 62 0.33 6.37 -20.93
CA TYR A 62 1.53 5.99 -20.16
C TYR A 62 2.36 7.20 -19.69
N ASP A 63 2.50 8.25 -20.53
CA ASP A 63 3.27 9.45 -20.18
C ASP A 63 2.65 10.23 -18.99
N ASN A 64 1.38 10.01 -18.70
CA ASN A 64 0.65 10.63 -17.59
C ASN A 64 0.21 9.60 -16.54
N THR A 65 0.93 8.49 -16.43
CA THR A 65 0.65 7.44 -15.45
C THR A 65 1.94 6.98 -14.78
N VAL A 66 1.98 7.07 -13.45
CA VAL A 66 3.14 6.72 -12.62
C VAL A 66 2.85 5.42 -11.89
N ILE A 67 3.79 4.47 -11.99
CA ILE A 67 3.76 3.16 -11.33
C ILE A 67 5.08 2.92 -10.59
N SER A 68 5.08 2.06 -9.57
CA SER A 68 6.27 1.64 -8.80
C SER A 68 7.06 2.81 -8.19
N ILE A 69 6.39 3.92 -7.83
CA ILE A 69 7.05 5.13 -7.31
C ILE A 69 7.84 4.88 -6.02
N LYS A 70 7.46 3.89 -5.21
CA LYS A 70 8.13 3.52 -3.96
C LYS A 70 9.62 3.20 -4.15
N ARG A 71 10.02 2.70 -5.34
CA ARG A 71 11.43 2.45 -5.69
C ARG A 71 12.29 3.72 -5.75
N HIS A 72 11.66 4.88 -5.86
CA HIS A 72 12.31 6.19 -5.93
C HIS A 72 12.21 7.00 -4.63
N MET A 73 11.60 6.45 -3.57
CA MET A 73 11.51 7.12 -2.27
C MET A 73 12.90 7.49 -1.74
N GLY A 74 13.02 8.69 -1.17
CA GLY A 74 14.29 9.19 -0.65
C GLY A 74 15.34 9.54 -1.72
N SER A 75 14.95 9.68 -3.00
CA SER A 75 15.79 10.13 -4.11
C SER A 75 15.28 11.46 -4.69
N ASP A 76 16.09 12.09 -5.52
CA ASP A 76 15.77 13.33 -6.25
C ASP A 76 14.95 13.11 -7.53
N TYR A 77 14.48 11.89 -7.74
CA TYR A 77 13.63 11.53 -8.87
C TYR A 77 12.39 12.44 -8.95
N LYS A 78 12.03 12.82 -10.19
CA LYS A 78 10.80 13.55 -10.49
C LYS A 78 9.97 12.76 -11.48
N ALA A 79 8.75 12.45 -11.08
CA ALA A 79 7.75 11.88 -11.97
C ALA A 79 7.05 12.99 -12.74
N HIS A 80 7.11 12.96 -14.08
CA HIS A 80 6.39 13.91 -14.91
C HIS A 80 4.98 13.39 -15.21
N MET A 81 3.94 14.17 -14.91
CA MET A 81 2.55 13.77 -15.11
C MET A 81 1.65 15.00 -15.22
N GLY A 82 0.79 15.06 -16.24
CA GLY A 82 -0.15 16.18 -16.43
C GLY A 82 0.54 17.54 -16.60
N GLY A 83 1.75 17.57 -17.18
CA GLY A 83 2.52 18.80 -17.39
C GLY A 83 3.20 19.35 -16.13
N LYS A 84 3.26 18.58 -15.04
CA LYS A 84 3.94 18.92 -13.78
C LYS A 84 4.91 17.82 -13.37
N ASP A 85 5.92 18.21 -12.62
CA ASP A 85 6.87 17.31 -11.97
C ASP A 85 6.47 17.09 -10.52
N TYR A 86 6.44 15.84 -10.10
CA TYR A 86 6.08 15.42 -8.75
C TYR A 86 7.23 14.65 -8.10
N THR A 87 7.45 14.89 -6.82
CA THR A 87 8.35 14.06 -6.01
C THR A 87 7.74 12.70 -5.72
N PRO A 88 8.55 11.68 -5.37
CA PRO A 88 8.02 10.39 -4.91
C PRO A 88 7.08 10.52 -3.71
N GLN A 89 7.35 11.46 -2.80
CA GLN A 89 6.50 11.75 -1.65
C GLN A 89 5.11 12.24 -2.06
N GLU A 90 5.03 13.17 -3.03
CA GLU A 90 3.76 13.70 -3.53
C GLU A 90 2.92 12.62 -4.23
N ILE A 91 3.54 11.77 -5.05
CA ILE A 91 2.84 10.66 -5.69
C ILE A 91 2.36 9.64 -4.65
N SER A 92 3.21 9.30 -3.66
CA SER A 92 2.84 8.40 -2.57
C SER A 92 1.72 8.99 -1.70
N ALA A 93 1.74 10.30 -1.47
CA ALA A 93 0.66 11.00 -0.75
C ALA A 93 -0.69 10.89 -1.47
N MET A 94 -0.72 10.92 -2.80
CA MET A 94 -1.96 10.72 -3.57
C MET A 94 -2.53 9.31 -3.34
N ILE A 95 -1.67 8.28 -3.27
CA ILE A 95 -2.10 6.92 -2.94
C ILE A 95 -2.66 6.88 -1.52
N LEU A 96 -1.94 7.47 -0.55
CA LEU A 96 -2.38 7.53 0.85
C LEU A 96 -3.70 8.29 1.02
N GLN A 97 -3.93 9.36 0.25
CA GLN A 97 -5.21 10.08 0.22
C GLN A 97 -6.37 9.20 -0.23
N LYS A 98 -6.16 8.36 -1.26
CA LYS A 98 -7.17 7.41 -1.72
C LYS A 98 -7.50 6.38 -0.64
N LEU A 99 -6.47 5.79 0.00
CA LEU A 99 -6.67 4.82 1.09
C LEU A 99 -7.37 5.45 2.29
N LYS A 100 -7.02 6.70 2.64
CA LYS A 100 -7.69 7.49 3.67
C LYS A 100 -9.17 7.72 3.33
N ALA A 101 -9.46 8.13 2.10
CA ALA A 101 -10.84 8.36 1.65
C ALA A 101 -11.68 7.07 1.66
N ASP A 102 -11.09 5.93 1.26
CA ASP A 102 -11.76 4.63 1.36
C ASP A 102 -12.02 4.23 2.82
N ALA A 103 -11.06 4.49 3.72
CA ALA A 103 -11.21 4.24 5.15
C ALA A 103 -12.30 5.15 5.76
N GLU A 104 -12.33 6.44 5.43
CA GLU A 104 -13.37 7.36 5.87
C GLU A 104 -14.76 6.98 5.38
N ALA A 105 -14.87 6.51 4.12
CA ALA A 105 -16.12 6.02 3.57
C ALA A 105 -16.61 4.74 4.26
N TYR A 106 -15.71 3.83 4.60
CA TYR A 106 -16.02 2.59 5.30
C TYR A 106 -16.44 2.84 6.75
N LEU A 107 -15.68 3.69 7.47
CA LEU A 107 -15.89 3.96 8.90
C LEU A 107 -17.04 4.95 9.16
N GLY A 108 -17.42 5.76 8.17
CA GLY A 108 -18.40 6.84 8.33
C GLY A 108 -17.91 8.02 9.18
N GLU A 109 -16.60 8.10 9.45
CA GLU A 109 -15.96 9.17 10.21
C GLU A 109 -14.63 9.60 9.59
N LYS A 110 -14.13 10.80 9.99
CA LYS A 110 -12.84 11.30 9.52
C LYS A 110 -11.69 10.52 10.13
N VAL A 111 -10.69 10.21 9.31
CA VAL A 111 -9.45 9.55 9.69
C VAL A 111 -8.30 10.56 9.61
N THR A 112 -7.63 10.78 10.74
CA THR A 112 -6.53 11.76 10.86
C THR A 112 -5.20 11.13 11.26
N GLU A 113 -5.19 9.86 11.68
CA GLU A 113 -4.01 9.20 12.22
C GLU A 113 -3.78 7.85 11.54
N ALA A 114 -2.52 7.51 11.32
CA ALA A 114 -2.14 6.24 10.68
C ALA A 114 -0.83 5.67 11.22
N VAL A 115 -0.70 4.35 11.15
CA VAL A 115 0.55 3.61 11.15
C VAL A 115 0.83 3.23 9.70
N ILE A 116 2.03 3.55 9.20
CA ILE A 116 2.41 3.28 7.79
C ILE A 116 3.62 2.35 7.78
N THR A 117 3.61 1.36 6.89
CA THR A 117 4.70 0.39 6.80
C THR A 117 5.76 0.81 5.79
N VAL A 118 6.98 0.35 6.02
CA VAL A 118 8.12 0.50 5.12
C VAL A 118 8.91 -0.81 5.07
N PRO A 119 9.64 -1.11 3.99
CA PRO A 119 10.61 -2.18 3.97
C PRO A 119 11.60 -2.07 5.13
N ALA A 120 12.00 -3.20 5.72
CA ALA A 120 12.92 -3.20 6.86
C ALA A 120 14.27 -2.58 6.48
N TYR A 121 14.71 -2.79 5.23
CA TYR A 121 15.99 -2.31 4.71
C TYR A 121 15.93 -0.87 4.13
N PHE A 122 14.82 -0.15 4.36
CA PHE A 122 14.74 1.27 3.98
C PHE A 122 15.74 2.10 4.78
N THR A 123 16.43 2.98 4.06
CA THR A 123 17.30 3.99 4.68
C THR A 123 16.48 5.03 5.42
N ASP A 124 17.13 5.77 6.31
CA ASP A 124 16.53 6.88 7.05
C ASP A 124 15.82 7.89 6.12
N ALA A 125 16.46 8.27 5.01
CA ALA A 125 15.87 9.16 4.00
C ALA A 125 14.56 8.61 3.40
N GLN A 126 14.46 7.32 3.16
CA GLN A 126 13.26 6.67 2.63
C GLN A 126 12.13 6.60 3.67
N ARG A 127 12.49 6.38 4.95
CA ARG A 127 11.56 6.40 6.09
C ARG A 127 10.98 7.79 6.30
N GLN A 128 11.83 8.82 6.30
CA GLN A 128 11.39 10.20 6.44
C GLN A 128 10.52 10.62 5.25
N ALA A 129 10.89 10.27 4.01
CA ALA A 129 10.08 10.54 2.82
C ALA A 129 8.69 9.87 2.89
N THR A 130 8.59 8.68 3.49
CA THR A 130 7.30 8.01 3.72
C THR A 130 6.47 8.74 4.78
N LYS A 131 7.10 9.23 5.84
CA LYS A 131 6.43 10.04 6.87
C LYS A 131 5.92 11.36 6.30
N ASP A 132 6.72 12.03 5.46
CA ASP A 132 6.34 13.27 4.75
C ASP A 132 5.15 13.03 3.81
N ALA A 133 5.14 11.91 3.07
CA ALA A 133 4.01 11.51 2.23
C ALA A 133 2.71 11.35 3.04
N GLY A 134 2.80 10.78 4.24
CA GLY A 134 1.68 10.68 5.18
C GLY A 134 1.16 12.06 5.60
N GLN A 135 2.06 12.99 5.93
CA GLN A 135 1.70 14.38 6.29
C GLN A 135 1.05 15.11 5.12
N ILE A 136 1.59 15.00 3.91
CA ILE A 136 1.01 15.59 2.69
C ILE A 136 -0.39 15.01 2.43
N ALA A 137 -0.63 13.74 2.76
CA ALA A 137 -1.95 13.11 2.66
C ALA A 137 -2.93 13.58 3.76
N GLY A 138 -2.51 14.44 4.68
CA GLY A 138 -3.32 14.90 5.80
C GLY A 138 -3.49 13.83 6.90
N LEU A 139 -2.45 13.00 7.10
CA LEU A 139 -2.38 11.99 8.14
C LEU A 139 -1.28 12.34 9.15
N THR A 140 -1.59 12.30 10.42
CA THR A 140 -0.57 12.25 11.48
C THR A 140 -0.02 10.83 11.54
N VAL A 141 1.22 10.65 11.08
CA VAL A 141 1.89 9.35 11.12
C VAL A 141 2.34 9.09 12.55
N LYS A 142 1.60 8.24 13.25
CA LYS A 142 1.87 7.88 14.66
C LYS A 142 3.11 7.01 14.79
N ARG A 143 3.32 6.13 13.82
CA ARG A 143 4.47 5.24 13.75
C ARG A 143 4.76 4.81 12.32
N ILE A 144 6.04 4.72 11.98
CA ILE A 144 6.55 3.94 10.85
C ILE A 144 6.95 2.57 11.40
N ILE A 145 6.47 1.49 10.79
CA ILE A 145 6.76 0.10 11.19
C ILE A 145 7.32 -0.67 10.00
N ASN A 146 8.24 -1.60 10.26
CA ASN A 146 8.79 -2.43 9.19
C ASN A 146 7.77 -3.48 8.69
N GLU A 147 7.69 -3.69 7.38
CA GLU A 147 6.77 -4.64 6.74
C GLU A 147 6.88 -6.06 7.32
N PRO A 148 8.09 -6.66 7.44
CA PRO A 148 8.20 -7.99 8.02
C PRO A 148 7.78 -8.04 9.50
N THR A 149 7.99 -6.96 10.24
CA THR A 149 7.56 -6.86 11.63
C THR A 149 6.04 -6.78 11.73
N ALA A 150 5.40 -6.00 10.87
CA ALA A 150 3.93 -5.95 10.78
C ALA A 150 3.35 -7.32 10.40
N ALA A 151 3.96 -8.03 9.44
CA ALA A 151 3.53 -9.38 9.07
C ALA A 151 3.65 -10.38 10.22
N ALA A 152 4.74 -10.31 11.00
CA ALA A 152 4.92 -11.13 12.20
C ALA A 152 3.87 -10.81 13.27
N LEU A 153 3.55 -9.53 13.50
CA LEU A 153 2.47 -9.15 14.40
C LEU A 153 1.14 -9.76 13.97
N SER A 154 0.78 -9.65 12.69
CA SER A 154 -0.45 -10.26 12.16
C SER A 154 -0.49 -11.77 12.36
N TYR A 155 0.64 -12.46 12.24
CA TYR A 155 0.74 -13.90 12.50
C TYR A 155 0.67 -14.22 14.00
N GLY A 156 1.29 -13.39 14.85
CA GLY A 156 1.50 -13.67 16.27
C GLY A 156 0.33 -13.31 17.19
N ILE A 157 -0.67 -12.58 16.71
CA ILE A 157 -1.77 -12.04 17.52
C ILE A 157 -2.46 -13.14 18.37
N ASP A 158 -2.60 -14.36 17.82
CA ASP A 158 -3.31 -15.47 18.47
C ASP A 158 -2.36 -16.54 19.03
N LYS A 159 -1.05 -16.25 19.15
CA LYS A 159 -0.06 -17.24 19.59
C LYS A 159 0.38 -16.96 21.03
N GLU A 160 0.23 -17.96 21.89
CA GLU A 160 0.67 -17.91 23.28
C GLU A 160 2.07 -18.49 23.52
N GLU A 161 2.62 -19.24 22.54
CA GLU A 161 3.92 -19.90 22.67
C GLU A 161 5.06 -19.05 22.07
N ASP A 162 6.21 -19.09 22.71
CA ASP A 162 7.44 -18.47 22.20
C ASP A 162 7.82 -19.07 20.85
N GLN A 163 8.01 -18.23 19.85
CA GLN A 163 8.34 -18.65 18.51
C GLN A 163 9.46 -17.81 17.90
N LYS A 164 10.38 -18.49 17.21
CA LYS A 164 11.37 -17.86 16.32
C LYS A 164 10.94 -18.09 14.90
N VAL A 165 10.63 -17.01 14.21
CA VAL A 165 10.14 -17.05 12.84
C VAL A 165 11.06 -16.30 11.88
N MET A 166 11.14 -16.80 10.66
CA MET A 166 11.71 -16.02 9.56
C MET A 166 10.56 -15.42 8.77
N VAL A 167 10.59 -14.12 8.56
CA VAL A 167 9.71 -13.44 7.59
C VAL A 167 10.53 -13.22 6.32
N TYR A 168 10.07 -13.80 5.22
CA TYR A 168 10.64 -13.68 3.89
C TYR A 168 9.66 -12.87 3.05
N ASP A 169 9.96 -11.59 2.86
CA ASP A 169 9.09 -10.64 2.16
C ASP A 169 9.67 -10.29 0.80
N LEU A 170 9.09 -10.87 -0.25
CA LEU A 170 9.42 -10.56 -1.65
C LEU A 170 8.24 -9.83 -2.29
N GLY A 171 8.29 -8.52 -2.22
CA GLY A 171 7.30 -7.62 -2.79
C GLY A 171 7.46 -7.39 -4.30
N GLY A 172 6.85 -6.30 -4.79
CA GLY A 172 6.99 -5.89 -6.19
C GLY A 172 8.34 -5.25 -6.51
N GLY A 173 8.93 -4.53 -5.56
CA GLY A 173 10.15 -3.75 -5.79
C GLY A 173 11.28 -3.96 -4.79
N THR A 174 11.00 -4.59 -3.65
CA THR A 174 11.93 -4.81 -2.54
C THR A 174 11.90 -6.24 -2.07
N PHE A 175 13.00 -6.69 -1.50
CA PHE A 175 13.15 -7.95 -0.81
C PHE A 175 13.71 -7.71 0.60
N ASP A 176 13.01 -8.21 1.60
CA ASP A 176 13.43 -8.19 3.00
C ASP A 176 13.33 -9.59 3.63
N VAL A 177 14.27 -9.88 4.50
CA VAL A 177 14.23 -11.07 5.35
C VAL A 177 14.55 -10.65 6.78
N SER A 178 13.68 -11.03 7.73
CA SER A 178 13.86 -10.75 9.14
C SER A 178 13.71 -12.01 9.97
N ILE A 179 14.55 -12.14 10.97
CA ILE A 179 14.45 -13.19 12.02
C ILE A 179 13.83 -12.51 13.24
N ILE A 180 12.72 -13.03 13.67
CA ILE A 180 11.89 -12.41 14.71
C ILE A 180 11.60 -13.45 15.80
N GLU A 181 11.81 -13.06 17.05
CA GLU A 181 11.40 -13.80 18.23
C GLU A 181 10.12 -13.17 18.81
N MET A 182 9.13 -14.01 19.04
CA MET A 182 7.85 -13.62 19.64
C MET A 182 7.61 -14.46 20.87
N GLY A 183 7.32 -13.82 21.99
CA GLY A 183 7.05 -14.49 23.27
C GLY A 183 6.88 -13.48 24.39
N ASP A 184 6.26 -13.89 25.50
CA ASP A 184 6.08 -13.09 26.72
C ASP A 184 5.51 -11.67 26.49
N GLY A 185 4.67 -11.48 25.46
CA GLY A 185 4.12 -10.16 25.10
C GLY A 185 5.11 -9.25 24.37
N VAL A 186 6.24 -9.77 23.89
CA VAL A 186 7.25 -9.03 23.13
C VAL A 186 7.41 -9.64 21.73
N THR A 187 7.54 -8.79 20.74
CA THR A 187 7.98 -9.15 19.39
C THR A 187 9.29 -8.43 19.13
N GLU A 188 10.38 -9.18 19.09
CA GLU A 188 11.73 -8.65 18.93
C GLU A 188 12.33 -9.12 17.60
N VAL A 189 12.82 -8.15 16.81
CA VAL A 189 13.62 -8.44 15.61
C VAL A 189 15.05 -8.72 16.04
N LEU A 190 15.53 -9.93 15.77
CA LEU A 190 16.91 -10.34 16.09
C LEU A 190 17.89 -9.90 14.99
N ALA A 191 17.48 -10.01 13.75
CA ALA A 191 18.28 -9.59 12.60
C ALA A 191 17.40 -9.31 11.39
N THR A 192 17.86 -8.38 10.53
CA THR A 192 17.25 -8.09 9.24
C THR A 192 18.31 -7.91 8.16
N ALA A 193 17.99 -8.34 6.94
CA ALA A 193 18.78 -8.12 5.75
C ALA A 193 17.86 -7.97 4.54
N GLY A 194 18.33 -7.36 3.44
CA GLY A 194 17.46 -7.17 2.30
C GLY A 194 18.13 -6.55 1.08
N ASN A 195 17.29 -6.26 0.07
CA ASN A 195 17.68 -5.56 -1.14
C ASN A 195 16.51 -4.65 -1.61
N ASN A 196 16.72 -3.35 -1.57
CA ASN A 196 15.73 -2.34 -1.95
C ASN A 196 15.46 -2.25 -3.47
N HIS A 197 16.17 -3.03 -4.28
CA HIS A 197 16.07 -3.06 -5.74
C HIS A 197 15.90 -4.49 -6.29
N LEU A 198 15.25 -5.36 -5.54
CA LEU A 198 14.92 -6.72 -5.94
C LEU A 198 13.46 -7.01 -5.63
N GLY A 199 12.66 -7.35 -6.64
CA GLY A 199 11.25 -7.66 -6.45
C GLY A 199 10.58 -8.15 -7.73
N GLY A 200 9.26 -8.28 -7.69
CA GLY A 200 8.44 -8.78 -8.80
C GLY A 200 8.62 -8.04 -10.12
N ASP A 201 8.88 -6.72 -10.07
CA ASP A 201 9.16 -5.91 -11.25
C ASP A 201 10.40 -6.39 -12.02
N ASP A 202 11.40 -6.93 -11.32
CA ASP A 202 12.62 -7.46 -11.92
C ASP A 202 12.36 -8.80 -12.62
N PHE A 203 11.48 -9.64 -12.05
CA PHE A 203 10.98 -10.85 -12.69
C PHE A 203 10.16 -10.52 -13.94
N ASP A 204 9.30 -9.51 -13.88
CA ASP A 204 8.53 -9.03 -15.04
C ASP A 204 9.45 -8.52 -16.14
N GLN A 205 10.53 -7.81 -15.80
CA GLN A 205 11.50 -7.31 -16.77
C GLN A 205 12.18 -8.43 -17.54
N ARG A 206 12.49 -9.59 -16.90
CA ARG A 206 13.03 -10.76 -17.59
C ARG A 206 12.06 -11.30 -18.65
N ILE A 207 10.75 -11.30 -18.35
CA ILE A 207 9.72 -11.73 -19.31
C ILE A 207 9.61 -10.70 -20.46
N ILE A 208 9.64 -9.41 -20.15
CA ILE A 208 9.59 -8.33 -21.16
C ILE A 208 10.77 -8.45 -22.11
N ASP A 209 11.98 -8.58 -21.59
CA ASP A 209 13.20 -8.70 -22.39
C ASP A 209 13.16 -9.94 -23.29
N TRP A 210 12.65 -11.06 -22.78
CA TRP A 210 12.44 -12.27 -23.55
C TRP A 210 11.41 -12.06 -24.68
N MET A 211 10.27 -11.45 -24.38
CA MET A 211 9.24 -11.16 -25.40
C MET A 211 9.77 -10.26 -26.52
N ILE A 212 10.52 -9.21 -26.17
CA ILE A 212 11.14 -8.31 -27.16
C ILE A 212 12.14 -9.05 -28.03
N ALA A 213 13.01 -9.86 -27.43
CA ALA A 213 14.03 -10.60 -28.15
C ALA A 213 13.43 -11.61 -29.12
N GLU A 214 12.44 -12.39 -28.69
CA GLU A 214 11.77 -13.38 -29.56
C GLU A 214 10.93 -12.69 -30.62
N PHE A 215 10.22 -11.61 -30.33
CA PHE A 215 9.46 -10.85 -31.33
C PHE A 215 10.37 -10.23 -32.38
N LYS A 216 11.50 -9.66 -31.98
CA LYS A 216 12.51 -9.13 -32.91
C LYS A 216 13.09 -10.22 -33.83
N LYS A 217 13.27 -11.42 -33.29
CA LYS A 217 13.79 -12.57 -34.07
C LYS A 217 12.77 -13.09 -35.09
N THR A 218 11.48 -13.10 -34.75
CA THR A 218 10.41 -13.64 -35.60
C THR A 218 9.86 -12.61 -36.60
N GLU A 219 9.65 -11.38 -36.15
CA GLU A 219 8.99 -10.31 -36.91
C GLU A 219 9.96 -9.24 -37.43
N GLY A 220 11.22 -9.24 -36.97
CA GLY A 220 12.23 -8.27 -37.39
C GLY A 220 12.06 -6.87 -36.79
N VAL A 221 11.08 -6.66 -35.88
CA VAL A 221 10.72 -5.38 -35.30
C VAL A 221 11.13 -5.33 -33.83
N ASP A 222 11.76 -4.23 -33.42
CA ASP A 222 12.13 -3.95 -32.02
C ASP A 222 11.04 -3.15 -31.32
N LEU A 223 10.42 -3.72 -30.29
CA LEU A 223 9.33 -3.09 -29.55
C LEU A 223 9.83 -2.12 -28.46
N SER A 224 11.12 -2.11 -28.12
CA SER A 224 11.67 -1.35 -26.98
C SER A 224 11.50 0.17 -27.12
N GLY A 225 11.39 0.69 -28.35
CA GLY A 225 11.16 2.12 -28.65
C GLY A 225 9.69 2.53 -28.64
N ASP A 226 8.76 1.58 -28.62
CA ASP A 226 7.31 1.87 -28.62
C ASP A 226 6.78 1.81 -27.18
N LYS A 227 6.53 2.97 -26.59
CA LYS A 227 6.06 3.10 -25.20
C LYS A 227 4.70 2.41 -24.97
N MET A 228 3.79 2.44 -25.95
CA MET A 228 2.50 1.76 -25.84
C MET A 228 2.69 0.24 -25.87
N ALA A 229 3.53 -0.26 -26.75
CA ALA A 229 3.89 -1.67 -26.77
C ALA A 229 4.57 -2.08 -25.46
N MET A 230 5.51 -1.29 -24.97
CA MET A 230 6.20 -1.56 -23.68
C MET A 230 5.24 -1.65 -22.50
N GLN A 231 4.24 -0.77 -22.41
CA GLN A 231 3.25 -0.84 -21.33
C GLN A 231 2.38 -2.11 -21.43
N ARG A 232 1.98 -2.49 -22.65
CA ARG A 232 1.23 -3.74 -22.89
C ARG A 232 2.07 -4.97 -22.58
N LEU A 233 3.36 -4.96 -22.92
CA LEU A 233 4.30 -6.02 -22.56
C LEU A 233 4.45 -6.14 -21.05
N LYS A 234 4.52 -5.01 -20.32
CA LYS A 234 4.61 -4.99 -18.85
C LYS A 234 3.38 -5.64 -18.20
N GLU A 235 2.18 -5.27 -18.64
CA GLU A 235 0.94 -5.88 -18.12
C GLU A 235 0.84 -7.37 -18.44
N ALA A 236 1.25 -7.76 -19.63
CA ALA A 236 1.26 -9.17 -20.05
C ALA A 236 2.31 -9.99 -19.28
N ALA A 237 3.47 -9.40 -18.99
CA ALA A 237 4.52 -10.03 -18.19
C ALA A 237 4.07 -10.26 -16.74
N GLU A 238 3.50 -9.24 -16.08
CA GLU A 238 2.94 -9.36 -14.72
C GLU A 238 1.87 -10.46 -14.68
N LYS A 239 0.95 -10.46 -15.66
CA LYS A 239 -0.10 -11.47 -15.75
C LYS A 239 0.47 -12.88 -15.94
N ALA A 240 1.42 -13.05 -16.86
CA ALA A 240 2.05 -14.33 -17.11
C ALA A 240 2.81 -14.84 -15.88
N LYS A 241 3.55 -13.97 -15.16
CA LYS A 241 4.21 -14.30 -13.89
C LYS A 241 3.21 -14.83 -12.86
N ILE A 242 2.07 -14.15 -12.70
CA ILE A 242 1.01 -14.55 -11.76
C ILE A 242 0.43 -15.91 -12.17
N GLU A 243 0.08 -16.12 -13.45
CA GLU A 243 -0.45 -17.39 -13.95
C GLU A 243 0.54 -18.55 -13.76
N LEU A 244 1.82 -18.34 -14.03
CA LEU A 244 2.88 -19.36 -13.87
C LEU A 244 3.14 -19.74 -12.39
N SER A 245 2.60 -19.00 -11.43
CA SER A 245 2.63 -19.41 -10.03
C SER A 245 1.66 -20.57 -9.72
N SER A 246 0.72 -20.87 -10.63
CA SER A 246 -0.27 -21.95 -10.47
C SER A 246 -0.39 -22.88 -11.68
N THR A 247 0.17 -22.49 -12.83
CA THR A 247 0.08 -23.26 -14.09
C THR A 247 1.46 -23.57 -14.65
N ALA A 248 1.57 -24.63 -15.44
CA ALA A 248 2.82 -25.04 -16.09
C ALA A 248 3.20 -24.12 -17.29
N SER A 249 2.24 -23.41 -17.86
CA SER A 249 2.45 -22.50 -18.97
C SER A 249 1.41 -21.38 -18.98
N SER A 250 1.79 -20.23 -19.54
CA SER A 250 0.92 -19.07 -19.80
C SER A 250 1.00 -18.68 -21.27
N THR A 251 -0.15 -18.43 -21.90
CA THR A 251 -0.21 -17.92 -23.27
C THR A 251 -0.35 -16.40 -23.26
N ILE A 252 0.62 -15.73 -23.85
CA ILE A 252 0.66 -14.29 -24.00
C ILE A 252 0.18 -13.94 -25.40
N SER A 253 -0.96 -13.24 -25.50
CA SER A 253 -1.54 -12.80 -26.78
C SER A 253 -1.79 -11.31 -26.73
N LEU A 254 -1.05 -10.57 -27.56
CA LEU A 254 -1.14 -9.11 -27.69
C LEU A 254 -1.43 -8.75 -29.17
N PRO A 255 -2.70 -8.77 -29.57
CA PRO A 255 -3.08 -8.40 -30.93
C PRO A 255 -2.77 -6.93 -31.20
N PHE A 256 -2.33 -6.63 -32.43
CA PHE A 256 -1.99 -5.27 -32.87
C PHE A 256 -0.97 -4.60 -31.93
N ILE A 257 0.12 -5.31 -31.60
CA ILE A 257 1.16 -4.79 -30.68
C ILE A 257 1.94 -3.64 -31.34
N THR A 258 2.16 -3.74 -32.65
CA THR A 258 2.77 -2.70 -33.49
C THR A 258 2.33 -2.87 -34.94
N ALA A 259 2.83 -2.01 -35.83
CA ALA A 259 2.62 -2.11 -37.27
C ALA A 259 3.89 -1.68 -38.03
N ASP A 260 4.15 -2.30 -39.18
CA ASP A 260 5.19 -1.91 -40.11
C ASP A 260 4.63 -1.74 -41.54
N ALA A 261 5.52 -1.60 -42.52
CA ALA A 261 5.13 -1.43 -43.93
C ALA A 261 4.34 -2.63 -44.52
N THR A 262 4.40 -3.79 -43.86
CA THR A 262 3.69 -5.03 -44.28
C THR A 262 2.32 -5.16 -43.59
N GLY A 263 2.01 -4.30 -42.63
CA GLY A 263 0.73 -4.27 -41.93
C GLY A 263 0.85 -4.42 -40.40
N PRO A 264 -0.28 -4.68 -39.72
CA PRO A 264 -0.29 -4.87 -38.27
C PRO A 264 0.42 -6.16 -37.88
N LYS A 265 1.14 -6.10 -36.76
CA LYS A 265 1.85 -7.23 -36.16
C LYS A 265 1.18 -7.63 -34.84
N HIS A 266 1.20 -8.93 -34.56
CA HIS A 266 0.60 -9.53 -33.37
C HIS A 266 1.68 -10.30 -32.62
N LEU A 267 1.71 -10.18 -31.29
CA LEU A 267 2.56 -11.01 -30.48
C LEU A 267 1.72 -12.15 -29.88
N GLU A 268 2.10 -13.38 -30.19
CA GLU A 268 1.50 -14.58 -29.63
C GLU A 268 2.62 -15.55 -29.23
N MET A 269 2.76 -15.79 -27.93
CA MET A 269 3.84 -16.60 -27.36
C MET A 269 3.33 -17.42 -26.21
N THR A 270 3.93 -18.60 -26.01
CA THR A 270 3.69 -19.43 -24.82
C THR A 270 4.94 -19.44 -23.95
N LEU A 271 4.82 -18.94 -22.73
CA LEU A 271 5.86 -19.00 -21.72
C LEU A 271 5.61 -20.19 -20.79
N THR A 272 6.59 -21.10 -20.70
CA THR A 272 6.51 -22.22 -19.76
C THR A 272 7.15 -21.85 -18.42
N GLN A 273 6.68 -22.47 -17.32
CA GLN A 273 7.28 -22.30 -16.00
C GLN A 273 8.77 -22.67 -15.99
N ALA A 274 9.17 -23.70 -16.74
CA ALA A 274 10.58 -24.09 -16.87
C ALA A 274 11.43 -22.97 -17.50
N LYS A 275 10.92 -22.31 -18.56
CA LYS A 275 11.61 -21.18 -19.20
C LYS A 275 11.65 -19.95 -18.29
N PHE A 276 10.56 -19.67 -17.59
CA PHE A 276 10.52 -18.59 -16.60
C PHE A 276 11.55 -18.84 -15.48
N ASN A 277 11.61 -20.04 -14.93
CA ASN A 277 12.58 -20.40 -13.90
C ASN A 277 14.04 -20.28 -14.40
N GLU A 278 14.31 -20.66 -15.66
CA GLU A 278 15.62 -20.48 -16.28
C GLU A 278 16.04 -19.01 -16.34
N MET A 279 15.12 -18.13 -16.81
CA MET A 279 15.39 -16.70 -16.99
C MET A 279 15.55 -15.93 -15.67
N THR A 280 14.99 -16.45 -14.57
CA THR A 280 14.94 -15.78 -13.27
C THR A 280 15.74 -16.46 -12.19
N ALA A 281 16.53 -17.49 -12.53
CA ALA A 281 17.31 -18.28 -11.57
C ALA A 281 18.30 -17.42 -10.76
N ASP A 282 18.92 -16.44 -11.39
CA ASP A 282 19.83 -15.49 -10.74
C ASP A 282 19.12 -14.57 -9.77
N LEU A 283 17.89 -14.15 -10.07
CA LEU A 283 17.05 -13.34 -9.16
C LEU A 283 16.66 -14.15 -7.93
N VAL A 284 16.28 -15.41 -8.10
CA VAL A 284 15.97 -16.32 -6.98
C VAL A 284 17.20 -16.53 -6.10
N GLU A 285 18.36 -16.83 -6.68
CA GLU A 285 19.61 -17.02 -5.92
C GLU A 285 20.03 -15.73 -5.20
N SER A 286 19.79 -14.55 -5.80
CA SER A 286 20.12 -13.27 -5.16
C SER A 286 19.36 -13.02 -3.86
N THR A 287 18.19 -13.64 -3.67
CA THR A 287 17.44 -13.58 -2.40
C THR A 287 18.11 -14.40 -1.30
N MET A 288 18.85 -15.45 -1.66
CA MET A 288 19.44 -16.37 -0.69
C MET A 288 20.67 -15.79 0.03
N GLY A 289 21.30 -14.75 -0.55
CA GLY A 289 22.36 -13.98 0.12
C GLY A 289 21.89 -13.35 1.42
N PRO A 290 20.88 -12.44 1.38
CA PRO A 290 20.27 -11.87 2.57
C PRO A 290 19.70 -12.91 3.55
N VAL A 291 19.13 -14.03 3.08
CA VAL A 291 18.66 -15.12 3.97
C VAL A 291 19.80 -15.70 4.80
N ARG A 292 20.94 -15.99 4.16
CA ARG A 292 22.14 -16.48 4.88
C ARG A 292 22.65 -15.43 5.86
N GLN A 293 22.64 -14.15 5.46
CA GLN A 293 23.11 -13.05 6.29
C GLN A 293 22.24 -12.88 7.55
N ALA A 294 20.91 -12.85 7.41
CA ALA A 294 20.01 -12.69 8.55
C ALA A 294 20.13 -13.85 9.56
N LEU A 295 20.26 -15.09 9.08
CA LEU A 295 20.50 -16.25 9.95
C LEU A 295 21.84 -16.12 10.68
N SER A 296 22.91 -15.75 9.98
CA SER A 296 24.22 -15.55 10.59
C SER A 296 24.21 -14.46 11.66
N ASP A 297 23.56 -13.33 11.35
CA ASP A 297 23.51 -12.18 12.26
C ASP A 297 22.62 -12.43 13.49
N SER A 298 21.57 -13.24 13.36
CA SER A 298 20.72 -13.64 14.49
C SER A 298 21.38 -14.67 15.41
N GLY A 299 22.48 -15.30 14.97
CA GLY A 299 23.12 -16.40 15.69
C GLY A 299 22.32 -17.71 15.71
N LEU A 300 21.23 -17.79 14.93
CA LEU A 300 20.35 -18.96 14.89
C LEU A 300 20.68 -19.87 13.70
N SER A 301 20.48 -21.16 13.91
CA SER A 301 20.45 -22.15 12.83
C SER A 301 19.04 -22.27 12.24
N ALA A 302 18.94 -22.75 10.99
CA ALA A 302 17.64 -23.01 10.35
C ALA A 302 16.73 -23.97 11.15
N ASN A 303 17.31 -24.86 11.97
CA ASN A 303 16.54 -25.80 12.79
C ASN A 303 15.82 -25.13 13.96
N GLU A 304 16.33 -24.01 14.46
CA GLU A 304 15.75 -23.27 15.58
C GLU A 304 14.56 -22.40 15.17
N LEU A 305 14.38 -22.15 13.88
CA LEU A 305 13.20 -21.47 13.37
C LEU A 305 11.97 -22.40 13.46
N GLN A 306 10.87 -21.95 14.02
CA GLN A 306 9.61 -22.71 14.04
C GLN A 306 8.86 -22.56 12.72
N LYS A 307 8.85 -21.35 12.13
CA LYS A 307 8.11 -21.05 10.91
C LYS A 307 8.90 -20.15 9.96
N VAL A 308 8.53 -20.25 8.68
CA VAL A 308 8.96 -19.30 7.64
C VAL A 308 7.71 -18.71 7.03
N LEU A 309 7.48 -17.44 7.27
CA LEU A 309 6.32 -16.67 6.80
C LEU A 309 6.66 -16.06 5.43
N MET A 310 5.88 -16.43 4.41
CA MET A 310 6.04 -15.89 3.05
C MET A 310 5.14 -14.69 2.88
N VAL A 311 5.73 -13.52 2.67
CA VAL A 311 5.07 -12.22 2.54
C VAL A 311 5.40 -11.60 1.18
N GLY A 312 4.54 -10.71 0.72
CA GLY A 312 4.67 -10.09 -0.60
C GLY A 312 4.21 -11.01 -1.74
N GLY A 313 3.60 -10.41 -2.77
CA GLY A 313 2.98 -11.17 -3.87
C GLY A 313 3.95 -12.06 -4.65
N SER A 314 5.22 -11.65 -4.77
CA SER A 314 6.25 -12.41 -5.52
C SER A 314 6.78 -13.63 -4.76
N SER A 315 6.52 -13.73 -3.45
CA SER A 315 6.80 -14.95 -2.66
C SER A 315 5.95 -16.16 -3.08
N ARG A 316 4.91 -15.92 -3.88
CA ARG A 316 4.08 -16.98 -4.47
C ARG A 316 4.77 -17.74 -5.61
N ILE A 317 5.88 -17.23 -6.17
CA ILE A 317 6.63 -17.86 -7.25
C ILE A 317 7.17 -19.22 -6.78
N PRO A 318 6.83 -20.35 -7.46
CA PRO A 318 7.20 -21.68 -6.99
C PRO A 318 8.71 -21.89 -6.83
N ALA A 319 9.53 -21.34 -7.73
CA ALA A 319 10.99 -21.43 -7.66
C ALA A 319 11.55 -20.75 -6.39
N VAL A 320 10.93 -19.64 -5.95
CA VAL A 320 11.29 -18.95 -4.71
C VAL A 320 10.96 -19.83 -3.50
N GLN A 321 9.75 -20.39 -3.44
CA GLN A 321 9.33 -21.27 -2.35
C GLN A 321 10.21 -22.51 -2.24
N GLU A 322 10.57 -23.10 -3.37
CA GLU A 322 11.45 -24.29 -3.42
C GLU A 322 12.88 -23.95 -2.98
N ALA A 323 13.41 -22.80 -3.37
CA ALA A 323 14.73 -22.35 -2.92
C ALA A 323 14.77 -22.15 -1.40
N VAL A 324 13.77 -21.50 -0.83
CA VAL A 324 13.63 -21.31 0.63
C VAL A 324 13.50 -22.66 1.34
N LYS A 325 12.61 -23.54 0.87
CA LYS A 325 12.41 -24.88 1.41
C LYS A 325 13.70 -25.71 1.38
N LYS A 326 14.40 -25.71 0.25
CA LYS A 326 15.66 -26.45 0.07
C LYS A 326 16.75 -25.97 1.02
N PHE A 327 16.83 -24.64 1.21
CA PHE A 327 17.86 -24.05 2.06
C PHE A 327 17.58 -24.26 3.56
N LEU A 328 16.33 -24.04 3.98
CA LEU A 328 15.95 -24.11 5.40
C LEU A 328 15.53 -25.52 5.86
N GLY A 329 15.28 -26.44 4.92
CA GLY A 329 14.77 -27.79 5.22
C GLY A 329 13.35 -27.79 5.79
N LYS A 330 12.59 -26.70 5.60
CA LYS A 330 11.25 -26.50 6.16
C LYS A 330 10.28 -26.01 5.08
N GLU A 331 9.03 -26.48 5.14
CA GLU A 331 7.96 -25.95 4.29
C GLU A 331 7.63 -24.52 4.72
N PRO A 332 7.57 -23.58 3.76
CA PRO A 332 7.06 -22.23 4.02
C PRO A 332 5.61 -22.27 4.53
N PHE A 333 5.33 -21.48 5.55
CA PHE A 333 3.98 -21.36 6.10
C PHE A 333 3.08 -20.53 5.18
N LYS A 334 1.92 -21.08 4.83
CA LYS A 334 0.95 -20.50 3.87
C LYS A 334 -0.36 -20.04 4.53
N GLY A 335 -0.41 -20.01 5.85
CA GLY A 335 -1.64 -19.68 6.60
C GLY A 335 -1.94 -18.19 6.73
N ILE A 336 -1.08 -17.29 6.20
CA ILE A 336 -1.34 -15.85 6.14
C ILE A 336 -1.56 -15.43 4.69
N ASN A 337 -2.40 -14.40 4.49
CA ASN A 337 -2.52 -13.78 3.17
C ASN A 337 -1.34 -12.80 2.96
N PRO A 338 -0.41 -13.08 2.03
CA PRO A 338 0.80 -12.28 1.84
C PRO A 338 0.53 -10.87 1.31
N ASP A 339 -0.68 -10.58 0.83
CA ASP A 339 -1.08 -9.28 0.29
C ASP A 339 -1.78 -8.39 1.35
N GLU A 340 -2.13 -8.95 2.52
CA GLU A 340 -2.94 -8.28 3.54
C GLU A 340 -2.29 -8.25 4.93
N CYS A 341 -1.45 -9.24 5.25
CA CYS A 341 -0.91 -9.43 6.60
C CYS A 341 -0.13 -8.22 7.11
N VAL A 342 0.54 -7.50 6.22
CA VAL A 342 1.31 -6.28 6.57
C VAL A 342 0.36 -5.16 7.04
N ALA A 343 -0.73 -4.91 6.31
CA ALA A 343 -1.73 -3.91 6.71
C ALA A 343 -2.45 -4.29 8.01
N LEU A 344 -2.76 -5.58 8.19
CA LEU A 344 -3.39 -6.10 9.42
C LEU A 344 -2.48 -5.89 10.64
N GLY A 345 -1.19 -6.19 10.52
CA GLY A 345 -0.22 -5.94 11.60
C GLY A 345 -0.03 -4.45 11.88
N ALA A 346 -0.03 -3.60 10.85
CA ALA A 346 -0.01 -2.15 11.02
C ALA A 346 -1.27 -1.63 11.74
N ALA A 347 -2.45 -2.18 11.43
CA ALA A 347 -3.70 -1.84 12.11
C ALA A 347 -3.69 -2.29 13.57
N TYR A 348 -3.18 -3.49 13.86
CA TYR A 348 -2.98 -3.96 15.24
C TYR A 348 -2.09 -2.99 16.03
N GLN A 349 -0.95 -2.58 15.48
CA GLN A 349 -0.09 -1.58 16.11
C GLN A 349 -0.82 -0.24 16.31
N GLY A 350 -1.67 0.16 15.37
CA GLY A 350 -2.56 1.31 15.52
C GLY A 350 -3.51 1.17 16.70
N GLY A 351 -4.11 -0.01 16.88
CA GLY A 351 -4.97 -0.33 18.02
C GLY A 351 -4.25 -0.30 19.37
N VAL A 352 -3.00 -0.78 19.42
CA VAL A 352 -2.15 -0.66 20.60
C VAL A 352 -1.89 0.81 20.96
N LEU A 353 -1.56 1.64 19.96
CA LEU A 353 -1.32 3.08 20.16
C LEU A 353 -2.58 3.86 20.52
N ALA A 354 -3.75 3.43 20.08
CA ALA A 354 -5.05 4.01 20.45
C ALA A 354 -5.54 3.56 21.82
N GLY A 355 -4.96 2.47 22.39
CA GLY A 355 -5.42 1.84 23.63
C GLY A 355 -6.63 0.91 23.44
N ASP A 356 -6.96 0.56 22.18
CA ASP A 356 -8.02 -0.40 21.85
C ASP A 356 -7.61 -1.84 22.21
N VAL A 357 -6.30 -2.12 22.20
CA VAL A 357 -5.69 -3.40 22.57
C VAL A 357 -4.97 -3.23 23.92
N LYS A 358 -5.50 -3.87 24.99
CA LYS A 358 -5.02 -3.65 26.36
C LYS A 358 -3.71 -4.38 26.69
N ASP A 359 -3.51 -5.56 26.13
CA ASP A 359 -2.31 -6.39 26.32
C ASP A 359 -1.50 -6.44 25.02
N GLY A 360 -1.28 -5.24 24.42
CA GLY A 360 -0.57 -5.11 23.16
C GLY A 360 0.87 -5.59 23.25
N LEU A 361 1.30 -6.32 22.23
CA LEU A 361 2.68 -6.78 22.07
C LEU A 361 3.64 -5.58 22.02
N LEU A 362 4.70 -5.61 22.85
CA LEU A 362 5.79 -4.65 22.75
C LEU A 362 6.61 -4.97 21.49
N LEU A 363 6.77 -4.00 20.63
CA LEU A 363 7.54 -4.13 19.40
C LEU A 363 8.93 -3.53 19.57
N LEU A 364 9.96 -4.36 19.39
CA LEU A 364 11.36 -3.97 19.35
C LEU A 364 11.91 -4.28 17.95
N ASP A 365 12.24 -3.23 17.21
CA ASP A 365 12.82 -3.32 15.87
C ASP A 365 14.34 -3.07 15.90
N VAL A 366 15.03 -3.23 14.79
CA VAL A 366 16.48 -3.03 14.69
C VAL A 366 16.87 -2.10 13.54
N THR A 367 18.03 -1.43 13.67
CA THR A 367 18.62 -0.71 12.55
C THR A 367 19.21 -1.68 11.52
N PRO A 368 18.88 -1.55 10.20
CA PRO A 368 19.30 -2.53 9.20
C PRO A 368 20.79 -2.42 8.82
N LEU A 369 21.39 -1.25 9.02
CA LEU A 369 22.77 -0.96 8.64
C LEU A 369 23.48 -0.21 9.76
N SER A 370 24.80 -0.40 9.86
CA SER A 370 25.64 0.33 10.80
C SER A 370 25.65 1.82 10.47
N LEU A 371 25.69 2.63 11.53
CA LEU A 371 25.82 4.08 11.48
C LEU A 371 27.15 4.51 12.07
N GLY A 372 27.81 5.43 11.41
CA GLY A 372 29.11 5.93 11.85
C GLY A 372 29.42 7.30 11.27
N LEU A 373 30.64 7.73 11.47
CA LEU A 373 31.14 8.97 10.90
C LEU A 373 32.52 8.77 10.26
N GLU A 374 32.85 9.68 9.33
CA GLU A 374 34.16 9.72 8.72
C GLU A 374 35.20 10.23 9.72
N THR A 375 36.27 9.48 9.87
CA THR A 375 37.43 9.84 10.69
C THR A 375 38.71 9.99 9.84
N MET A 376 39.80 10.34 10.51
CA MET A 376 41.07 10.59 9.86
C MET A 376 41.48 9.43 8.91
N GLY A 377 41.88 9.76 7.68
CA GLY A 377 42.22 8.78 6.66
C GLY A 377 41.05 8.31 5.81
N GLY A 378 39.88 8.94 5.94
CA GLY A 378 38.67 8.54 5.19
C GLY A 378 38.04 7.21 5.66
N ILE A 379 38.27 6.86 6.93
CA ILE A 379 37.76 5.62 7.54
C ILE A 379 36.36 5.88 8.08
N CYS A 380 35.47 4.91 7.94
CA CYS A 380 34.17 4.90 8.57
C CYS A 380 34.28 4.28 9.98
N THR A 381 34.19 5.11 11.02
CA THR A 381 34.13 4.64 12.40
C THR A 381 32.69 4.40 12.79
N LYS A 382 32.31 3.14 13.01
CA LYS A 382 30.96 2.73 13.40
C LYS A 382 30.70 3.09 14.86
N ILE A 383 29.51 3.66 15.13
CA ILE A 383 29.03 4.01 16.48
C ILE A 383 27.85 3.14 16.87
N ILE A 384 26.95 2.91 15.92
CA ILE A 384 25.83 1.99 16.09
C ILE A 384 26.01 0.88 15.06
N GLU A 385 26.16 -0.36 15.54
CA GLU A 385 26.25 -1.53 14.65
C GLU A 385 24.88 -1.89 14.09
N ARG A 386 24.85 -2.51 12.90
CA ARG A 386 23.62 -3.08 12.35
C ARG A 386 22.98 -4.07 13.32
N ASN A 387 21.70 -4.27 13.20
CA ASN A 387 20.88 -5.11 14.09
C ASN A 387 20.91 -4.66 15.57
N THR A 388 21.26 -3.40 15.83
CA THR A 388 21.04 -2.81 17.17
C THR A 388 19.58 -2.49 17.35
N THR A 389 18.97 -2.96 18.44
CA THR A 389 17.56 -2.70 18.81
C THR A 389 17.29 -1.20 18.91
N ILE A 390 16.18 -0.75 18.37
CA ILE A 390 15.71 0.63 18.38
C ILE A 390 14.41 0.77 19.19
N PRO A 391 14.20 1.93 19.89
CA PRO A 391 15.03 3.14 19.90
C PRO A 391 16.34 2.95 20.66
N THR A 392 17.40 3.65 20.20
CA THR A 392 18.72 3.56 20.84
C THR A 392 19.49 4.88 20.74
N LYS A 393 20.36 5.10 21.72
CA LYS A 393 21.24 6.28 21.77
C LYS A 393 22.64 5.87 22.15
N LYS A 394 23.63 6.22 21.32
CA LYS A 394 25.04 5.97 21.59
C LYS A 394 25.89 7.20 21.34
N SER A 395 26.86 7.45 22.19
CA SER A 395 27.81 8.55 22.10
C SER A 395 29.24 8.04 22.07
N GLN A 396 30.11 8.75 21.35
CA GLN A 396 31.55 8.51 21.36
C GLN A 396 32.31 9.84 21.32
N ILE A 397 33.43 9.91 22.04
CA ILE A 397 34.28 11.11 22.07
C ILE A 397 35.34 11.01 20.98
N PHE A 398 35.44 12.08 20.19
CA PHE A 398 36.43 12.30 19.14
C PHE A 398 37.28 13.53 19.47
N SER A 399 38.29 13.79 18.67
CA SER A 399 39.17 14.94 18.85
C SER A 399 39.56 15.56 17.51
N THR A 400 40.24 16.72 17.58
CA THR A 400 40.79 17.42 16.41
C THR A 400 41.97 16.69 15.80
N ALA A 401 42.10 16.75 14.44
CA ALA A 401 43.16 16.13 13.68
C ALA A 401 44.37 17.05 13.47
N ALA A 402 44.23 18.37 13.72
CA ALA A 402 45.26 19.37 13.55
C ALA A 402 45.33 20.31 14.76
N ASP A 403 46.51 20.93 14.96
CA ASP A 403 46.70 21.93 16.00
C ASP A 403 45.91 23.20 15.70
N ASN A 404 45.31 23.78 16.74
CA ASN A 404 44.51 25.01 16.67
C ASN A 404 43.33 24.92 15.69
N GLN A 405 42.78 23.73 15.49
CA GLN A 405 41.62 23.51 14.66
C GLN A 405 40.35 24.07 15.35
N SER A 406 39.76 25.10 14.77
CA SER A 406 38.63 25.84 15.34
C SER A 406 37.25 25.25 14.98
N ALA A 407 37.20 24.26 14.08
CA ALA A 407 35.98 23.60 13.62
C ALA A 407 36.24 22.17 13.17
N VAL A 408 35.21 21.32 13.24
CA VAL A 408 35.23 19.97 12.69
C VAL A 408 34.01 19.76 11.78
N ASP A 409 34.20 19.08 10.68
CA ASP A 409 33.11 18.63 9.81
C ASP A 409 32.73 17.21 10.20
N ILE A 410 31.47 17.01 10.53
CA ILE A 410 30.90 15.72 10.90
C ILE A 410 30.19 15.14 9.68
N ASN A 411 30.81 14.16 9.03
CA ASN A 411 30.25 13.43 7.90
C ASN A 411 29.60 12.14 8.40
N VAL A 412 28.27 12.10 8.39
CA VAL A 412 27.47 10.98 8.88
C VAL A 412 27.30 9.95 7.79
N LEU A 413 27.59 8.69 8.10
CA LEU A 413 27.66 7.58 7.17
C LEU A 413 26.76 6.42 7.59
N GLN A 414 26.24 5.70 6.60
CA GLN A 414 25.49 4.45 6.77
C GLN A 414 26.06 3.37 5.87
N GLY A 415 26.37 2.21 6.42
CA GLY A 415 26.85 1.05 5.68
C GLY A 415 27.92 0.25 6.41
N GLU A 416 28.37 -0.83 5.76
CA GLU A 416 29.26 -1.82 6.36
C GLU A 416 30.72 -1.70 5.89
N ARG A 417 31.02 -0.78 4.96
CA ARG A 417 32.35 -0.65 4.36
C ARG A 417 33.30 0.11 5.29
N GLU A 418 34.58 -0.26 5.24
CA GLU A 418 35.64 0.35 6.06
C GLU A 418 35.94 1.81 5.69
N PHE A 419 35.76 2.20 4.41
CA PHE A 419 36.05 3.54 3.95
C PHE A 419 34.79 4.37 3.75
N ALA A 420 34.85 5.64 4.16
CA ALA A 420 33.74 6.59 4.08
C ALA A 420 33.15 6.70 2.65
N LYS A 421 34.01 6.76 1.63
CA LYS A 421 33.62 6.87 0.21
C LYS A 421 32.79 5.70 -0.31
N ASP A 422 32.89 4.53 0.34
CA ASP A 422 32.24 3.29 -0.07
C ASP A 422 30.92 3.06 0.72
N ASN A 423 30.59 3.98 1.63
CA ASN A 423 29.35 4.00 2.39
C ASN A 423 28.41 5.12 1.90
N LYS A 424 27.15 5.03 2.27
CA LYS A 424 26.18 6.08 1.96
C LYS A 424 26.36 7.24 2.92
N GLN A 425 26.62 8.44 2.38
CA GLN A 425 26.56 9.67 3.16
C GLN A 425 25.10 10.02 3.45
N LEU A 426 24.76 10.14 4.73
CA LEU A 426 23.43 10.55 5.19
C LEU A 426 23.30 12.05 5.34
N GLY A 427 24.37 12.71 5.74
CA GLY A 427 24.42 14.15 5.91
C GLY A 427 25.78 14.62 6.40
N MET A 428 26.02 15.93 6.34
CA MET A 428 27.22 16.55 6.85
C MET A 428 26.88 17.87 7.54
N PHE A 429 27.47 18.12 8.68
CA PHE A 429 27.33 19.38 9.40
C PHE A 429 28.65 19.78 10.07
N ARG A 430 28.78 21.04 10.42
CA ARG A 430 30.01 21.61 10.96
C ARG A 430 29.81 22.10 12.38
N LEU A 431 30.67 21.67 13.28
CA LEU A 431 30.79 22.19 14.64
C LEU A 431 31.91 23.24 14.66
N ASP A 432 31.55 24.50 14.88
CA ASP A 432 32.46 25.64 14.96
C ASP A 432 32.72 26.07 16.42
N GLY A 433 33.75 26.92 16.61
CA GLY A 433 34.03 27.56 17.89
C GLY A 433 34.71 26.65 18.90
N ILE A 434 35.48 25.67 18.42
CA ILE A 434 36.39 24.87 19.24
C ILE A 434 37.54 25.76 19.69
N ALA A 435 37.86 25.73 20.98
CA ALA A 435 38.98 26.49 21.54
C ALA A 435 40.31 26.04 20.94
N PRO A 436 41.21 26.99 20.55
CA PRO A 436 42.56 26.66 20.05
C PRO A 436 43.32 25.79 21.07
N ALA A 437 43.72 24.60 20.62
CA ALA A 437 44.46 23.64 21.42
C ALA A 437 45.31 22.74 20.53
N PRO A 438 46.33 22.04 21.04
CA PRO A 438 47.01 21.00 20.30
C PRO A 438 46.03 19.90 19.84
N ARG A 439 46.36 19.27 18.68
CA ARG A 439 45.57 18.14 18.17
C ARG A 439 45.40 17.06 19.24
N GLY A 440 44.23 16.43 19.28
CA GLY A 440 43.92 15.37 20.24
C GLY A 440 43.51 15.86 21.64
N VAL A 441 43.56 17.17 21.94
CA VAL A 441 43.15 17.75 23.23
C VAL A 441 41.66 18.07 23.32
N PRO A 442 41.06 18.75 22.32
CA PRO A 442 39.60 18.99 22.36
C PRO A 442 38.80 17.68 22.41
N GLN A 443 37.77 17.67 23.21
CA GLN A 443 36.88 16.53 23.35
C GLN A 443 35.53 16.85 22.71
N ILE A 444 35.25 16.17 21.61
CA ILE A 444 34.03 16.37 20.83
C ILE A 444 33.17 15.10 20.97
N GLU A 445 32.11 15.20 21.75
CA GLU A 445 31.14 14.12 21.90
C GLU A 445 30.18 14.11 20.70
N VAL A 446 30.18 13.02 19.94
CA VAL A 446 29.22 12.80 18.87
C VAL A 446 28.22 11.76 19.32
N THR A 447 26.95 12.13 19.28
CA THR A 447 25.81 11.31 19.73
C THR A 447 24.93 10.96 18.55
N PHE A 448 24.64 9.67 18.39
CA PHE A 448 23.65 9.13 17.49
C PHE A 448 22.42 8.71 18.30
N ASP A 449 21.26 9.20 17.94
CA ASP A 449 19.98 8.95 18.58
C ASP A 449 18.98 8.46 17.50
N ILE A 450 18.53 7.22 17.59
CA ILE A 450 17.57 6.61 16.66
C ILE A 450 16.24 6.48 17.39
N ASP A 451 15.19 7.08 16.84
CA ASP A 451 13.85 7.00 17.39
C ASP A 451 13.17 5.63 17.07
N ALA A 452 11.97 5.42 17.61
CA ALA A 452 11.20 4.20 17.38
C ALA A 452 10.72 4.03 15.91
N ASN A 453 10.84 5.06 15.07
CA ASN A 453 10.53 5.00 13.62
C ASN A 453 11.78 4.68 12.79
N GLY A 454 12.94 4.56 13.43
CA GLY A 454 14.22 4.38 12.76
C GLY A 454 14.81 5.67 12.18
N ILE A 455 14.33 6.84 12.62
CA ILE A 455 14.84 8.15 12.17
C ILE A 455 16.05 8.52 13.02
N VAL A 456 17.14 8.91 12.35
CA VAL A 456 18.45 9.19 12.97
C VAL A 456 18.62 10.69 13.24
N HIS A 457 18.96 11.02 14.47
CA HIS A 457 19.41 12.35 14.90
C HIS A 457 20.86 12.26 15.32
N VAL A 458 21.70 13.17 14.82
CA VAL A 458 23.13 13.23 15.18
C VAL A 458 23.44 14.60 15.77
N SER A 459 24.07 14.63 16.93
CA SER A 459 24.60 15.85 17.53
C SER A 459 26.10 15.74 17.80
N ALA A 460 26.79 16.86 17.72
CA ALA A 460 28.19 16.98 18.08
C ALA A 460 28.34 18.13 19.08
N LYS A 461 29.03 17.89 20.19
CA LYS A 461 29.23 18.84 21.28
C LYS A 461 30.71 18.92 21.68
N ASP A 462 31.27 20.10 21.66
CA ASP A 462 32.58 20.36 22.28
C ASP A 462 32.39 20.43 23.82
N LEU A 463 32.94 19.47 24.52
CA LEU A 463 32.85 19.40 25.98
C LEU A 463 33.65 20.52 26.68
N GLY A 464 34.63 21.13 26.01
CA GLY A 464 35.44 22.23 26.55
C GLY A 464 34.72 23.59 26.48
N THR A 465 34.06 23.90 25.38
CA THR A 465 33.38 25.19 25.19
C THR A 465 31.88 25.10 25.44
N GLY A 466 31.29 23.91 25.39
CA GLY A 466 29.87 23.69 25.46
C GLY A 466 29.12 23.95 24.15
N ASN A 467 29.80 24.32 23.07
CA ASN A 467 29.19 24.52 21.78
C ASN A 467 28.65 23.20 21.23
N GLU A 468 27.44 23.24 20.69
CA GLU A 468 26.74 22.08 20.17
C GLU A 468 26.11 22.41 18.82
N GLN A 469 26.18 21.45 17.91
CA GLN A 469 25.48 21.44 16.63
C GLN A 469 24.80 20.08 16.45
N ASN A 470 23.68 20.08 15.76
CA ASN A 470 22.96 18.85 15.46
C ASN A 470 22.43 18.85 14.04
N ILE A 471 22.17 17.66 13.53
CA ILE A 471 21.46 17.41 12.30
C ILE A 471 20.44 16.31 12.55
N THR A 472 19.21 16.54 12.13
CA THR A 472 18.30 15.44 11.86
C THR A 472 18.62 14.98 10.47
N ILE A 473 18.85 13.68 10.29
CA ILE A 473 19.18 13.15 8.97
C ILE A 473 17.94 13.28 8.11
N THR A 474 17.91 14.37 7.39
CA THR A 474 16.97 14.62 6.30
C THR A 474 17.83 14.61 5.05
N SER A 475 17.63 13.67 4.13
CA SER A 475 18.42 13.66 2.90
C SER A 475 18.27 15.01 2.19
N SER A 476 19.25 15.38 1.37
CA SER A 476 19.20 16.58 0.51
C SER A 476 17.97 16.59 -0.43
N THR A 477 17.23 15.51 -0.48
CA THR A 477 16.03 15.28 -1.30
C THR A 477 14.72 15.38 -0.52
N ASN A 478 14.77 15.62 0.80
CA ASN A 478 13.55 15.82 1.57
C ASN A 478 12.95 17.20 1.29
N MET A 479 11.64 17.26 1.21
CA MET A 479 10.90 18.52 1.07
C MET A 479 11.14 19.38 2.30
N SER A 480 11.31 20.69 2.09
CA SER A 480 11.32 21.65 3.22
C SER A 480 9.94 21.67 3.90
N LYS A 481 9.89 22.14 5.14
CA LYS A 481 8.60 22.28 5.83
C LYS A 481 7.61 23.15 5.04
N ASP A 482 8.11 24.21 4.42
CA ASP A 482 7.28 25.10 3.59
C ASP A 482 6.78 24.39 2.32
N ASP A 483 7.59 23.51 1.71
CA ASP A 483 7.17 22.70 0.57
C ASP A 483 6.15 21.64 0.97
N ILE A 484 6.30 21.02 2.15
CA ILE A 484 5.30 20.09 2.72
C ILE A 484 3.98 20.83 2.96
N ASP A 485 4.01 21.99 3.62
CA ASP A 485 2.81 22.82 3.89
C ASP A 485 2.12 23.26 2.59
N LYS A 486 2.90 23.56 1.55
CA LYS A 486 2.37 23.88 0.23
C LYS A 486 1.71 22.66 -0.43
N ALA A 487 2.38 21.51 -0.39
CA ALA A 487 1.85 20.25 -0.94
C ALA A 487 0.60 19.80 -0.18
N VAL A 488 0.52 19.99 1.14
CA VAL A 488 -0.70 19.75 1.94
C VAL A 488 -1.86 20.60 1.44
N LYS A 489 -1.66 21.91 1.25
CA LYS A 489 -2.72 22.82 0.75
C LYS A 489 -3.17 22.46 -0.66
N GLU A 490 -2.24 22.10 -1.56
CA GLU A 490 -2.59 21.62 -2.89
C GLU A 490 -3.37 20.30 -2.82
N ALA A 491 -2.97 19.38 -1.94
CA ALA A 491 -3.64 18.11 -1.73
C ALA A 491 -5.08 18.27 -1.19
N GLU A 492 -5.29 19.19 -0.23
CA GLU A 492 -6.62 19.52 0.30
C GLU A 492 -7.52 20.15 -0.77
N ALA A 493 -6.98 21.03 -1.62
CA ALA A 493 -7.73 21.65 -2.72
C ALA A 493 -8.23 20.59 -3.72
N PHE A 494 -7.37 19.61 -4.07
CA PHE A 494 -7.77 18.51 -4.95
C PHE A 494 -8.75 17.54 -4.27
N ALA A 495 -8.62 17.28 -2.97
CA ALA A 495 -9.57 16.42 -2.25
C ALA A 495 -11.00 16.99 -2.29
N ALA A 496 -11.16 18.30 -2.19
CA ALA A 496 -12.46 18.96 -2.31
C ALA A 496 -13.04 18.84 -3.74
N GLU A 497 -12.20 18.96 -4.76
CA GLU A 497 -12.58 18.78 -6.16
C GLU A 497 -12.96 17.32 -6.46
N ASP A 498 -12.16 16.39 -5.98
CA ASP A 498 -12.40 14.95 -6.17
C ASP A 498 -13.67 14.49 -5.43
N ALA A 499 -13.95 15.00 -4.22
CA ALA A 499 -15.18 14.74 -3.50
C ALA A 499 -16.42 15.19 -4.29
N LYS A 500 -16.35 16.39 -4.91
CA LYS A 500 -17.43 16.89 -5.77
C LYS A 500 -17.62 16.04 -7.01
N LYS A 501 -16.52 15.66 -7.67
CA LYS A 501 -16.58 14.77 -8.85
C LYS A 501 -17.16 13.39 -8.51
N LYS A 502 -16.82 12.85 -7.33
CA LYS A 502 -17.40 11.60 -6.85
C LYS A 502 -18.91 11.72 -6.65
N GLU A 503 -19.39 12.80 -6.01
CA GLU A 503 -20.83 13.08 -5.86
C GLU A 503 -21.53 13.15 -7.22
N ASP A 504 -20.90 13.77 -8.22
CA ASP A 504 -21.42 13.86 -9.58
C ASP A 504 -21.51 12.47 -10.26
N VAL A 505 -20.49 11.62 -10.08
CA VAL A 505 -20.49 10.24 -10.59
C VAL A 505 -21.54 9.40 -9.89
N ASP A 506 -21.64 9.48 -8.58
CA ASP A 506 -22.62 8.75 -7.77
C ASP A 506 -24.06 9.14 -8.17
N ALA A 507 -24.31 10.43 -8.41
CA ALA A 507 -25.60 10.91 -8.89
C ALA A 507 -25.95 10.35 -10.29
N ARG A 508 -24.98 10.24 -11.20
CA ARG A 508 -25.17 9.63 -12.52
C ARG A 508 -25.46 8.14 -12.43
N ASN A 509 -24.69 7.42 -11.62
CA ASN A 509 -24.88 5.98 -11.41
C ASN A 509 -26.25 5.67 -10.80
N ALA A 510 -26.67 6.44 -9.78
CA ALA A 510 -28.00 6.30 -9.18
C ALA A 510 -29.13 6.57 -10.20
N ALA A 511 -28.94 7.58 -11.07
CA ALA A 511 -29.91 7.92 -12.11
C ALA A 511 -30.01 6.81 -13.18
N ASP A 512 -28.89 6.24 -13.62
CA ASP A 512 -28.88 5.13 -14.57
C ASP A 512 -29.52 3.86 -13.98
N GLN A 513 -29.18 3.55 -12.72
CA GLN A 513 -29.77 2.43 -12.00
C GLN A 513 -31.28 2.58 -11.82
N LEU A 514 -31.78 3.78 -11.50
CA LEU A 514 -33.22 4.04 -11.39
C LEU A 514 -33.93 3.88 -12.74
N CYS A 515 -33.33 4.36 -13.84
CA CYS A 515 -33.86 4.12 -15.19
C CYS A 515 -34.04 2.63 -15.48
N PHE A 516 -32.98 1.86 -15.23
CA PHE A 516 -32.99 0.41 -15.44
C PHE A 516 -34.04 -0.30 -14.58
N GLN A 517 -34.12 0.04 -13.30
CA GLN A 517 -35.07 -0.56 -12.36
C GLN A 517 -36.52 -0.21 -12.73
N ALA A 518 -36.79 1.05 -13.09
CA ALA A 518 -38.11 1.50 -13.48
C ALA A 518 -38.57 0.81 -14.77
N GLU A 519 -37.74 0.70 -15.80
CA GLU A 519 -38.06 -0.02 -17.04
C GLU A 519 -38.36 -1.49 -16.79
N LYS A 520 -37.52 -2.16 -16.00
CA LYS A 520 -37.68 -3.56 -15.66
C LYS A 520 -39.03 -3.77 -14.93
N SER A 521 -39.29 -2.95 -13.91
CA SER A 521 -40.52 -3.06 -13.11
C SER A 521 -41.81 -2.74 -13.93
N LEU A 522 -41.74 -1.73 -14.83
CA LEU A 522 -42.88 -1.46 -15.74
C LEU A 522 -43.14 -2.61 -16.71
N GLY A 523 -42.12 -3.36 -17.10
CA GLY A 523 -42.27 -4.60 -17.87
C GLY A 523 -42.89 -5.72 -17.07
N GLU A 524 -42.47 -5.91 -15.82
CA GLU A 524 -42.98 -6.94 -14.90
C GLU A 524 -44.44 -6.68 -14.43
N PHE A 525 -44.81 -5.42 -14.25
CA PHE A 525 -46.15 -5.04 -13.89
C PHE A 525 -47.17 -5.30 -15.01
N GLY A 526 -46.73 -5.28 -16.26
CA GLY A 526 -47.52 -5.60 -17.44
C GLY A 526 -48.83 -4.80 -17.53
N ASP A 527 -49.98 -5.50 -17.61
CA ASP A 527 -51.31 -4.91 -17.72
C ASP A 527 -51.89 -4.41 -16.39
N LYS A 528 -51.16 -4.58 -15.27
CA LYS A 528 -51.58 -4.11 -13.94
C LYS A 528 -51.32 -2.59 -13.76
N VAL A 529 -50.62 -1.96 -14.66
CA VAL A 529 -50.38 -0.52 -14.68
C VAL A 529 -51.32 0.13 -15.69
N ASP A 530 -52.01 1.19 -15.28
CA ASP A 530 -52.81 2.00 -16.19
C ASP A 530 -51.96 2.54 -17.35
N ALA A 531 -52.44 2.50 -18.56
CA ALA A 531 -51.74 2.95 -19.76
C ALA A 531 -51.27 4.40 -19.66
N ALA A 532 -52.01 5.28 -18.97
CA ALA A 532 -51.61 6.65 -18.72
C ALA A 532 -50.44 6.75 -17.77
N ASP A 533 -50.44 6.00 -16.66
CA ASP A 533 -49.36 5.94 -15.67
C ASP A 533 -48.08 5.32 -16.29
N LYS A 534 -48.23 4.27 -17.09
CA LYS A 534 -47.12 3.64 -17.82
C LYS A 534 -46.46 4.64 -18.79
N SER A 535 -47.27 5.39 -19.58
CA SER A 535 -46.79 6.39 -20.50
C SER A 535 -46.12 7.57 -19.79
N ALA A 536 -46.67 8.02 -18.65
CA ALA A 536 -46.09 9.09 -17.84
C ALA A 536 -44.74 8.69 -17.26
N CYS A 537 -44.62 7.46 -16.71
CA CYS A 537 -43.35 6.97 -16.16
C CYS A 537 -42.31 6.77 -17.25
N GLN A 538 -42.70 6.21 -18.43
CA GLN A 538 -41.79 6.05 -19.58
C GLN A 538 -41.26 7.41 -20.08
N ALA A 539 -42.09 8.43 -20.14
CA ALA A 539 -41.63 9.77 -20.52
C ALA A 539 -40.60 10.35 -19.54
N LYS A 540 -40.70 10.05 -18.23
CA LYS A 540 -39.71 10.46 -17.25
C LYS A 540 -38.41 9.67 -17.36
N ILE A 541 -38.49 8.37 -17.66
CA ILE A 541 -37.30 7.54 -17.96
C ILE A 541 -36.56 8.10 -19.16
N ASP A 542 -37.27 8.39 -20.25
CA ASP A 542 -36.66 8.92 -21.47
C ASP A 542 -36.02 10.30 -21.23
N ALA A 543 -36.67 11.16 -20.45
CA ALA A 543 -36.14 12.47 -20.08
C ALA A 543 -34.87 12.37 -19.21
N LEU A 544 -34.81 11.41 -18.29
CA LEU A 544 -33.63 11.17 -17.46
C LEU A 544 -32.49 10.56 -18.28
N LYS A 545 -32.79 9.62 -19.18
CA LYS A 545 -31.81 9.05 -20.12
C LYS A 545 -31.21 10.12 -21.07
N GLU A 546 -32.02 11.08 -21.49
CA GLU A 546 -31.51 12.19 -22.31
C GLU A 546 -30.61 13.13 -21.48
N ALA A 547 -30.99 13.45 -20.24
CA ALA A 547 -30.16 14.22 -19.32
C ALA A 547 -28.80 13.53 -19.02
N LEU A 548 -28.80 12.20 -18.90
CA LEU A 548 -27.57 11.42 -18.67
C LEU A 548 -26.55 11.51 -19.83
N LYS A 549 -26.96 11.84 -21.05
CA LYS A 549 -26.05 12.09 -22.17
C LYS A 549 -25.32 13.43 -22.04
N GLY A 550 -25.86 14.36 -21.26
CA GLY A 550 -25.29 15.68 -21.00
C GLY A 550 -24.30 15.69 -19.82
N THR A 551 -23.78 16.88 -19.51
CA THR A 551 -22.83 17.09 -18.38
C THR A 551 -23.47 17.84 -17.21
N ASP A 552 -24.72 18.26 -17.30
CA ASP A 552 -25.44 19.04 -16.28
C ASP A 552 -25.96 18.11 -15.17
N ILE A 553 -25.23 18.09 -14.06
CA ILE A 553 -25.53 17.23 -12.89
C ILE A 553 -26.82 17.68 -12.18
N GLU A 554 -27.09 18.97 -12.11
CA GLU A 554 -28.31 19.48 -11.46
C GLU A 554 -29.57 19.09 -12.25
N ALA A 555 -29.48 19.11 -13.58
CA ALA A 555 -30.53 18.59 -14.43
C ALA A 555 -30.75 17.07 -14.24
N ILE A 556 -29.68 16.30 -14.08
CA ILE A 556 -29.76 14.85 -13.80
C ILE A 556 -30.42 14.60 -12.44
N LYS A 557 -29.99 15.26 -11.37
CA LYS A 557 -30.57 15.14 -10.03
C LYS A 557 -32.06 15.52 -10.01
N ALA A 558 -32.41 16.59 -10.72
CA ALA A 558 -33.82 17.02 -10.83
C ALA A 558 -34.68 15.95 -11.56
N LYS A 559 -34.18 15.42 -12.69
CA LYS A 559 -34.91 14.37 -13.45
C LYS A 559 -34.95 13.02 -12.72
N HIS A 560 -33.88 12.68 -11.98
CA HIS A 560 -33.88 11.51 -11.10
C HIS A 560 -35.01 11.59 -10.08
N LYS A 561 -35.15 12.71 -9.37
CA LYS A 561 -36.21 12.93 -8.40
C LYS A 561 -37.62 12.86 -9.03
N GLU A 562 -37.81 13.48 -10.18
CA GLU A 562 -39.07 13.43 -10.91
C GLU A 562 -39.47 11.97 -11.30
N LEU A 563 -38.50 11.16 -11.73
CA LEU A 563 -38.75 9.75 -12.05
C LEU A 563 -39.02 8.94 -10.79
N GLU A 564 -38.26 9.15 -9.72
CA GLU A 564 -38.43 8.46 -8.44
C GLU A 564 -39.83 8.67 -7.87
N GLU A 565 -40.30 9.92 -7.80
CA GLU A 565 -41.65 10.24 -7.32
C GLU A 565 -42.74 9.61 -8.20
N THR A 566 -42.57 9.66 -9.52
CA THR A 566 -43.54 9.07 -10.46
C THR A 566 -43.57 7.55 -10.32
N PHE A 567 -42.40 6.91 -10.24
CA PHE A 567 -42.29 5.46 -10.13
C PHE A 567 -42.83 4.92 -8.81
N GLN A 568 -42.57 5.61 -7.69
CA GLN A 568 -43.14 5.28 -6.38
C GLN A 568 -44.69 5.40 -6.41
N GLY A 569 -45.22 6.40 -7.09
CA GLY A 569 -46.67 6.54 -7.27
C GLY A 569 -47.28 5.38 -8.05
N VAL A 570 -46.65 4.93 -9.13
CA VAL A 570 -47.06 3.79 -9.93
C VAL A 570 -47.00 2.50 -9.13
N ALA A 571 -45.90 2.25 -8.45
CA ALA A 571 -45.68 1.08 -7.60
C ALA A 571 -46.76 0.99 -6.50
N THR A 572 -47.06 2.10 -5.82
CA THR A 572 -48.09 2.18 -4.77
C THR A 572 -49.46 1.80 -5.31
N LYS A 573 -49.85 2.31 -6.48
CA LYS A 573 -51.15 1.95 -7.13
C LYS A 573 -51.23 0.47 -7.47
N VAL A 574 -50.17 -0.11 -8.01
CA VAL A 574 -50.10 -1.55 -8.34
C VAL A 574 -50.27 -2.41 -7.09
N TYR A 575 -49.59 -2.05 -6.00
CA TYR A 575 -49.72 -2.75 -4.72
C TYR A 575 -51.12 -2.61 -4.12
N GLN A 576 -51.76 -1.43 -4.21
CA GLN A 576 -53.14 -1.22 -3.75
C GLN A 576 -54.15 -2.04 -4.57
N GLN A 577 -54.01 -2.09 -5.88
CA GLN A 577 -54.85 -2.89 -6.77
C GLN A 577 -54.69 -4.41 -6.49
N ALA A 578 -53.43 -4.86 -6.26
CA ALA A 578 -53.17 -6.25 -5.90
C ALA A 578 -53.81 -6.61 -4.53
N ALA A 579 -53.72 -5.72 -3.54
CA ALA A 579 -54.36 -5.89 -2.23
C ALA A 579 -55.88 -5.92 -2.32
N GLN A 580 -56.48 -5.05 -3.14
CA GLN A 580 -57.94 -5.05 -3.38
C GLN A 580 -58.42 -6.29 -4.14
N ALA A 581 -57.67 -6.76 -5.12
CA ALA A 581 -57.96 -8.00 -5.85
C ALA A 581 -57.90 -9.24 -4.92
N HIS A 582 -56.96 -9.27 -3.98
CA HIS A 582 -56.87 -10.32 -2.96
C HIS A 582 -58.04 -10.26 -1.96
N GLN A 583 -58.50 -9.08 -1.55
CA GLN A 583 -59.67 -8.92 -0.70
C GLN A 583 -60.97 -9.32 -1.42
N ALA A 584 -61.10 -9.04 -2.72
CA ALA A 584 -62.27 -9.42 -3.52
C ALA A 584 -62.34 -10.93 -3.84
N ALA A 585 -61.20 -11.64 -3.78
CA ALA A 585 -61.11 -13.08 -4.04
C ALA A 585 -61.38 -13.97 -2.82
N GLY A 586 -61.81 -13.41 -1.66
CA GLY A 586 -62.34 -14.16 -0.50
C GLY A 586 -61.34 -15.08 0.21
N GLY A 587 -60.07 -14.78 0.22
CA GLY A 587 -59.04 -15.57 0.87
C GLY A 587 -58.57 -14.96 2.19
N ALA A 588 -59.09 -15.43 3.32
CA ALA A 588 -58.54 -15.22 4.64
C ALA A 588 -57.31 -16.14 4.80
N ALA A 589 -56.12 -15.68 4.41
CA ALA A 589 -54.87 -16.27 4.84
C ALA A 589 -53.82 -15.11 4.92
N GLY A 590 -53.24 -14.96 6.09
CA GLY A 590 -52.40 -13.85 6.45
C GLY A 590 -51.26 -13.63 5.45
N PHE A 591 -51.28 -12.46 4.88
CA PHE A 591 -50.17 -11.94 4.10
C PHE A 591 -49.21 -11.25 5.07
N ASP A 592 -48.03 -11.84 5.26
CA ASP A 592 -46.92 -11.22 6.00
C ASP A 592 -46.15 -10.30 5.04
N PRO A 593 -46.19 -8.97 5.23
CA PRO A 593 -45.49 -8.03 4.37
C PRO A 593 -43.95 -8.08 4.49
N ASN A 594 -43.43 -8.87 5.45
CA ASN A 594 -41.98 -8.90 5.74
C ASN A 594 -41.18 -9.94 4.95
N ASN A 595 -41.80 -10.70 4.03
CA ASN A 595 -41.11 -11.76 3.28
C ASN A 595 -40.99 -11.48 1.78
N MET A 596 -40.79 -10.26 1.36
CA MET A 596 -40.35 -9.93 -0.01
C MET A 596 -39.18 -8.98 -0.01
N GLY A 597 -38.03 -9.58 -0.29
CA GLY A 597 -36.93 -8.96 -1.03
C GLY A 597 -36.14 -7.89 -0.32
N GLY A 598 -35.05 -8.31 0.25
CA GLY A 598 -33.94 -7.39 0.55
C GLY A 598 -33.49 -6.68 -0.70
N ALA A 599 -33.65 -5.35 -0.72
CA ALA A 599 -32.84 -4.41 -1.45
C ALA A 599 -32.86 -3.10 -0.68
N ASN A 600 -31.83 -2.95 0.08
CA ASN A 600 -31.04 -1.77 0.37
C ASN A 600 -31.73 -0.40 0.38
N GLY A 601 -31.61 0.27 1.48
CA GLY A 601 -31.88 1.70 1.59
C GLY A 601 -31.68 2.14 3.03
N GLY A 602 -30.47 2.59 3.31
CA GLY A 602 -30.08 3.08 4.61
C GLY A 602 -30.84 4.33 5.03
N SER A 603 -30.71 4.63 6.27
CA SER A 603 -30.78 5.89 6.97
C SER A 603 -31.90 6.06 7.98
N ASN A 604 -31.46 6.06 9.21
CA ASN A 604 -31.67 7.04 10.27
C ASN A 604 -32.89 6.92 11.18
N GLY A 605 -32.56 6.70 12.46
CA GLY A 605 -33.09 7.52 13.54
C GLY A 605 -34.12 6.91 14.47
N GLY A 606 -33.72 6.63 15.70
CA GLY A 606 -34.54 6.92 16.86
C GLY A 606 -35.10 5.76 17.68
N ALA A 607 -34.47 5.60 18.81
CA ALA A 607 -34.78 4.94 20.05
C ALA A 607 -36.24 4.60 20.37
N SER A 608 -36.49 3.38 20.92
CA SER A 608 -37.03 3.18 22.29
C SER A 608 -37.43 1.72 22.55
N ASN A 609 -36.73 1.13 23.48
CA ASN A 609 -37.07 0.27 24.61
C ASN A 609 -38.35 -0.61 24.57
N ASN A 610 -38.25 -1.92 24.70
CA ASN A 610 -38.63 -2.75 25.83
C ASN A 610 -38.67 -4.26 25.49
N GLY A 611 -37.94 -5.03 26.17
CA GLY A 611 -38.15 -6.20 27.00
C GLY A 611 -38.94 -7.42 26.44
N GLY A 612 -38.29 -8.58 26.50
CA GLY A 612 -38.95 -9.88 26.52
C GLY A 612 -38.09 -11.01 25.98
N ASP A 613 -37.57 -11.81 26.91
CA ASP A 613 -36.91 -13.11 26.69
C ASP A 613 -37.74 -14.04 25.79
N ASP A 614 -37.09 -14.73 24.88
CA ASP A 614 -37.37 -16.13 24.59
C ASP A 614 -36.18 -16.83 23.95
N VAL A 615 -35.60 -17.75 24.71
CA VAL A 615 -34.58 -18.70 24.35
C VAL A 615 -35.18 -19.78 23.48
N ILE A 616 -34.60 -20.05 22.31
CA ILE A 616 -34.85 -21.30 21.58
C ILE A 616 -33.52 -22.01 21.35
N ASP A 617 -33.33 -23.10 22.11
CA ASP A 617 -32.31 -24.12 21.89
C ASP A 617 -32.48 -24.78 20.51
N ALA A 618 -31.40 -24.91 19.77
CA ALA A 618 -31.29 -25.80 18.63
C ALA A 618 -30.14 -26.78 18.85
N GLU A 619 -30.53 -28.04 19.13
CA GLU A 619 -29.62 -29.19 19.17
C GLU A 619 -28.98 -29.44 17.80
N PHE A 620 -27.67 -29.64 17.80
CA PHE A 620 -26.93 -30.24 16.68
C PHE A 620 -26.79 -31.73 16.92
N THR A 621 -27.26 -32.54 15.97
CA THR A 621 -26.97 -33.96 15.87
C THR A 621 -25.79 -34.16 14.92
N ASP A 622 -24.75 -34.84 15.43
CA ASP A 622 -23.63 -35.36 14.66
C ASP A 622 -24.12 -36.39 13.62
N ALA A 623 -23.54 -36.31 12.42
CA ALA A 623 -23.58 -37.38 11.45
C ALA A 623 -22.14 -37.68 10.98
N GLU A 624 -21.82 -38.98 10.98
CA GLU A 624 -20.57 -39.69 10.75
C GLU A 624 -19.72 -39.23 9.57
#